data_201189c2f739272b4de9dfbcd0fa0495
#
_entry.id   201189c2f739272b4de9dfbcd0fa0495
#
_cell.length_a   1.000
_cell.length_b   1.000
_cell.length_c   1.000
_cell.angle_alpha   90.00
_cell.angle_beta   90.00
_cell.angle_gamma   90.00
#
_symmetry.space_group_name_H-M   'P 1'
#
loop_
_entity.id
_entity.type
_entity.pdbx_description
1 polymer ?
#
loop_
_entity_poly.entity_id
_entity_poly.type
_entity_poly.pdbx_seq_one_letter_code
_entity_poly.pdbx_strand_id
1 'polypeptide(L)'
;MRKLLLAAGLLAFLSFGPCTVSADSYASEIPLQAVGEDGAEYPWVTDGSYDTMELFSPGTVLHLTAREPGQTIWGLYLTWAAPPENWCLLADGAPVAREENHYLHQYAPIPEGAQNVSLVFPDGEALCYVKAYSRGLLPEEVQIWEPPCTQADVLLFPAHADDEILFFGGVLAEYAGERGLSTQVVYFSEYYGVREHEKLDGLWACGVRSYPVNAPFPDVKPETPEEARELFDVEQATAFLVEQLRRFRPQIVVGHDVDGEYGHETHKLVSWLLRTAVACSMDENAYPDSAAVYGVWDVPKTYLHLWDENPIRLNCRKPLDAFGGRTAVEAAALAYTKHVSQQWCWFYVSDDYEYSIADFGLYRTTVGPDTGNDMMENLTSYAQQRQQERLKKAQKMVGQLRSALGVVPNPELPPLPTRPSLLALGKNVLSYLARECLGIASALQ
;
A
#
# COMPACT_ATOMS: atom_id res chain seq x y z
N MET A 1 -28.01 -0.43 -40.79
CA MET A 1 -27.65 0.76 -39.98
C MET A 1 -27.28 0.47 -38.52
N ARG A 2 -28.05 -0.31 -37.71
CA ARG A 2 -27.65 -0.65 -36.34
C ARG A 2 -26.33 -1.46 -36.20
N LYS A 3 -26.00 -2.31 -37.18
CA LYS A 3 -24.75 -3.10 -37.20
C LYS A 3 -23.49 -2.27 -37.51
N LEU A 4 -23.62 -1.19 -38.28
CA LEU A 4 -22.52 -0.27 -38.58
C LEU A 4 -22.18 0.67 -37.39
N LEU A 5 -23.17 1.02 -36.57
CA LEU A 5 -22.98 1.88 -35.40
C LEU A 5 -22.25 1.15 -34.27
N LEU A 6 -22.43 -0.17 -34.16
CA LEU A 6 -21.68 -0.99 -33.17
C LEU A 6 -20.21 -1.17 -33.58
N ALA A 7 -19.91 -1.33 -34.85
CA ALA A 7 -18.54 -1.42 -35.37
C ALA A 7 -17.80 -0.06 -35.26
N ALA A 8 -18.49 1.07 -35.49
CA ALA A 8 -17.92 2.40 -35.35
C ALA A 8 -17.63 2.77 -33.90
N GLY A 9 -18.45 2.32 -32.95
CA GLY A 9 -18.21 2.50 -31.51
C GLY A 9 -16.98 1.73 -30.99
N LEU A 10 -16.69 0.55 -31.56
CA LEU A 10 -15.50 -0.23 -31.18
C LEU A 10 -14.21 0.33 -31.80
N LEU A 11 -14.27 0.92 -32.98
CA LEU A 11 -13.12 1.55 -33.65
C LEU A 11 -12.73 2.90 -33.04
N ALA A 12 -13.65 3.61 -32.40
CA ALA A 12 -13.36 4.85 -31.70
C ALA A 12 -12.52 4.63 -30.41
N PHE A 13 -12.56 3.40 -29.82
CA PHE A 13 -11.71 3.04 -28.68
C PHE A 13 -10.27 2.63 -29.06
N LEU A 14 -9.99 2.41 -30.35
CA LEU A 14 -8.67 1.98 -30.84
C LEU A 14 -7.83 3.13 -31.42
N SER A 15 -8.35 4.35 -31.46
CA SER A 15 -7.62 5.52 -31.97
C SER A 15 -6.83 6.31 -30.95
N PHE A 16 -6.42 5.69 -29.83
CA PHE A 16 -5.30 6.22 -29.07
C PHE A 16 -4.03 5.91 -29.89
N GLY A 17 -3.60 6.90 -30.67
CA GLY A 17 -2.29 6.91 -31.29
C GLY A 17 -1.20 6.64 -30.24
N PRO A 18 0.02 6.24 -30.66
CA PRO A 18 1.11 6.09 -29.72
C PRO A 18 1.27 7.43 -29.00
N CYS A 19 0.87 7.47 -27.71
CA CYS A 19 1.26 8.53 -26.83
C CYS A 19 2.79 8.47 -26.81
N THR A 20 3.44 9.35 -27.55
CA THR A 20 4.86 9.60 -27.37
C THR A 20 4.95 10.14 -25.96
N VAL A 21 5.29 9.27 -25.02
CA VAL A 21 5.75 9.67 -23.69
C VAL A 21 7.00 10.50 -23.99
N SER A 22 6.85 11.81 -24.02
CA SER A 22 7.95 12.74 -23.84
C SER A 22 8.68 12.23 -22.59
N ALA A 23 10.00 12.17 -22.63
CA ALA A 23 10.77 11.84 -21.43
C ALA A 23 10.39 12.90 -20.39
N ASP A 24 9.45 12.55 -19.50
CA ASP A 24 8.98 13.46 -18.47
C ASP A 24 10.19 13.70 -17.57
N SER A 25 10.60 14.97 -17.47
CA SER A 25 11.61 15.36 -16.50
C SER A 25 11.08 15.09 -15.09
N TYR A 26 11.96 14.72 -14.18
CA TYR A 26 11.59 14.64 -12.77
C TYR A 26 11.06 15.98 -12.28
N ALA A 27 10.05 15.96 -11.43
CA ALA A 27 9.60 17.12 -10.70
C ALA A 27 10.69 17.56 -9.73
N SER A 28 10.94 18.87 -9.64
CA SER A 28 11.85 19.46 -8.67
C SER A 28 11.05 20.12 -7.54
N GLU A 29 11.59 20.06 -6.34
CA GLU A 29 11.04 20.82 -5.22
C GLU A 29 11.18 22.32 -5.49
N ILE A 30 10.13 23.07 -5.17
CA ILE A 30 10.05 24.52 -5.30
C ILE A 30 10.12 25.11 -3.88
N PRO A 31 11.17 25.88 -3.54
CA PRO A 31 11.25 26.53 -2.24
C PRO A 31 10.07 27.50 -2.03
N LEU A 32 9.37 27.33 -0.89
CA LEU A 32 8.17 28.10 -0.55
C LEU A 32 8.45 29.19 0.49
N GLN A 33 7.66 30.26 0.41
CA GLN A 33 7.37 31.15 1.50
C GLN A 33 5.92 30.91 1.94
N ALA A 34 5.69 30.79 3.26
CA ALA A 34 4.40 30.55 3.87
C ALA A 34 4.03 31.77 4.73
N VAL A 35 2.88 32.41 4.45
CA VAL A 35 2.44 33.65 5.10
C VAL A 35 0.95 33.58 5.40
N GLY A 36 0.54 33.97 6.60
CA GLY A 36 -0.86 34.11 6.98
C GLY A 36 -1.51 35.39 6.42
N GLU A 37 -2.82 35.50 6.50
CA GLU A 37 -3.59 36.71 6.10
C GLU A 37 -3.19 37.95 6.91
N ASP A 38 -2.71 37.78 8.13
CA ASP A 38 -2.21 38.83 9.00
C ASP A 38 -0.77 39.28 8.67
N GLY A 39 -0.13 38.63 7.69
CA GLY A 39 1.24 38.86 7.29
C GLY A 39 2.29 38.14 8.16
N ALA A 40 1.86 37.26 9.08
CA ALA A 40 2.79 36.44 9.86
C ALA A 40 3.48 35.40 8.97
N GLU A 41 4.77 35.24 9.13
CA GLU A 41 5.54 34.22 8.40
C GLU A 41 5.57 32.92 9.23
N TYR A 42 5.45 31.78 8.54
CA TYR A 42 5.46 30.43 9.11
C TYR A 42 6.64 29.63 8.55
N PRO A 43 7.89 29.92 8.94
CA PRO A 43 9.07 29.25 8.34
C PRO A 43 9.14 27.76 8.69
N TRP A 44 8.58 27.32 9.83
CA TRP A 44 8.59 25.93 10.28
C TRP A 44 7.81 25.01 9.37
N VAL A 45 6.72 25.49 8.75
CA VAL A 45 5.94 24.65 7.84
C VAL A 45 6.62 24.40 6.48
N THR A 46 7.83 24.91 6.28
CA THR A 46 8.61 24.70 5.04
C THR A 46 10.03 24.16 5.32
N ASP A 47 10.29 23.70 6.54
CA ASP A 47 11.61 23.20 6.94
C ASP A 47 11.83 21.71 6.64
N GLY A 48 10.76 20.97 6.35
CA GLY A 48 10.80 19.55 6.00
C GLY A 48 11.03 18.62 7.20
N SER A 49 10.77 19.10 8.42
CA SER A 49 10.96 18.36 9.66
C SER A 49 9.65 17.85 10.25
N TYR A 50 9.66 16.65 10.80
CA TYR A 50 8.58 16.09 11.61
C TYR A 50 8.63 16.55 13.07
N ASP A 51 9.78 17.11 13.51
CA ASP A 51 9.97 17.57 14.89
C ASP A 51 9.34 18.95 15.14
N THR A 52 8.99 19.65 14.05
CA THR A 52 8.35 20.97 14.08
C THR A 52 6.92 20.85 13.57
N MET A 53 6.02 21.64 14.14
CA MET A 53 4.64 21.76 13.68
C MET A 53 4.07 23.15 13.96
N GLU A 54 3.07 23.53 13.19
CA GLU A 54 2.26 24.72 13.42
C GLU A 54 0.81 24.34 13.67
N LEU A 55 0.23 24.92 14.72
CA LEU A 55 -1.18 24.73 15.07
C LEU A 55 -1.97 25.90 14.52
N PHE A 56 -2.72 25.66 13.46
CA PHE A 56 -3.60 26.65 12.84
C PHE A 56 -4.96 26.69 13.52
N SER A 57 -5.43 27.88 13.85
CA SER A 57 -6.77 28.08 14.41
C SER A 57 -7.86 27.91 13.33
N PRO A 58 -9.11 27.59 13.72
CA PRO A 58 -10.23 27.53 12.79
C PRO A 58 -10.37 28.78 11.92
N GLY A 59 -10.56 28.58 10.61
CA GLY A 59 -10.72 29.63 9.62
C GLY A 59 -9.41 30.23 9.11
N THR A 60 -8.24 29.74 9.55
CA THR A 60 -6.93 30.26 9.06
C THR A 60 -6.75 29.95 7.58
N VAL A 61 -6.17 30.93 6.86
CA VAL A 61 -5.70 30.80 5.48
C VAL A 61 -4.19 30.98 5.46
N LEU A 62 -3.48 29.98 4.97
CA LEU A 62 -2.03 29.99 4.77
C LEU A 62 -1.71 30.17 3.28
N HIS A 63 -1.10 31.29 2.92
CA HIS A 63 -0.67 31.59 1.56
C HIS A 63 0.72 31.00 1.31
N LEU A 64 0.85 30.25 0.22
CA LEU A 64 2.08 29.60 -0.20
C LEU A 64 2.49 30.15 -1.56
N THR A 65 3.68 30.73 -1.62
CA THR A 65 4.25 31.30 -2.85
C THR A 65 5.66 30.75 -3.06
N ALA A 66 6.04 30.57 -4.33
CA ALA A 66 7.41 30.23 -4.65
C ALA A 66 8.34 31.40 -4.27
N ARG A 67 9.51 31.10 -3.65
CA ARG A 67 10.49 32.14 -3.32
C ARG A 67 11.07 32.81 -4.55
N GLU A 68 11.19 32.08 -5.65
CA GLU A 68 11.59 32.63 -6.94
C GLU A 68 10.35 33.07 -7.74
N PRO A 69 10.24 34.37 -8.11
CA PRO A 69 9.08 34.86 -8.82
C PRO A 69 8.84 34.17 -10.16
N GLY A 70 7.59 33.86 -10.45
CA GLY A 70 7.17 33.28 -11.73
C GLY A 70 7.27 31.75 -11.81
N GLN A 71 7.72 31.07 -10.77
CA GLN A 71 7.63 29.59 -10.70
C GLN A 71 6.18 29.16 -10.55
N THR A 72 5.80 28.10 -11.28
CA THR A 72 4.47 27.50 -11.22
C THR A 72 4.48 26.25 -10.35
N ILE A 73 3.62 26.20 -9.33
CA ILE A 73 3.44 25.07 -8.43
C ILE A 73 2.44 24.09 -9.06
N TRP A 74 2.82 22.80 -9.19
CA TRP A 74 2.00 21.77 -9.83
C TRP A 74 1.45 20.75 -8.84
N GLY A 75 1.86 20.83 -7.59
CA GLY A 75 1.34 20.02 -6.49
C GLY A 75 2.00 20.34 -5.19
N LEU A 76 1.31 20.01 -4.11
CA LEU A 76 1.81 20.11 -2.74
C LEU A 76 1.90 18.73 -2.12
N TYR A 77 2.96 18.49 -1.38
CA TYR A 77 3.08 17.37 -0.46
C TYR A 77 2.91 17.89 0.96
N LEU A 78 1.86 17.42 1.63
CA LEU A 78 1.43 17.87 2.95
C LEU A 78 1.77 16.78 3.96
N THR A 79 2.34 17.18 5.09
CA THR A 79 2.69 16.31 6.19
C THR A 79 2.09 16.87 7.48
N TRP A 80 1.12 16.15 8.03
CA TRP A 80 0.29 16.57 9.15
C TRP A 80 0.80 16.00 10.46
N ALA A 81 0.76 16.77 11.55
CA ALA A 81 1.18 16.30 12.87
C ALA A 81 0.17 15.33 13.52
N ALA A 82 -1.09 15.37 13.07
CA ALA A 82 -2.16 14.43 13.39
C ALA A 82 -3.02 14.21 12.15
N PRO A 83 -3.82 13.12 12.05
CA PRO A 83 -4.73 12.93 10.94
C PRO A 83 -5.62 14.16 10.75
N PRO A 84 -5.56 14.84 9.58
CA PRO A 84 -6.29 16.07 9.36
C PRO A 84 -7.79 15.80 9.25
N GLU A 85 -8.60 16.72 9.78
CA GLU A 85 -10.06 16.61 9.77
C GLU A 85 -10.68 17.31 8.56
N ASN A 86 -10.21 18.54 8.27
CA ASN A 86 -10.83 19.35 7.23
C ASN A 86 -9.90 20.45 6.72
N TRP A 87 -9.38 20.28 5.52
CA TRP A 87 -8.57 21.28 4.82
C TRP A 87 -9.00 21.42 3.36
N CYS A 88 -8.69 22.57 2.78
CA CYS A 88 -8.96 22.84 1.37
C CYS A 88 -7.76 23.55 0.73
N LEU A 89 -7.39 23.13 -0.48
CA LEU A 89 -6.37 23.76 -1.31
C LEU A 89 -7.02 24.65 -2.36
N LEU A 90 -6.65 25.91 -2.38
CA LEU A 90 -7.04 26.86 -3.42
C LEU A 90 -5.83 27.14 -4.33
N ALA A 91 -6.05 27.08 -5.63
CA ALA A 91 -5.10 27.49 -6.67
C ALA A 91 -5.66 28.72 -7.40
N ASP A 92 -4.95 29.84 -7.35
CA ASP A 92 -5.41 31.13 -7.88
C ASP A 92 -6.86 31.49 -7.48
N GLY A 93 -7.21 31.14 -6.23
CA GLY A 93 -8.52 31.39 -5.61
C GLY A 93 -9.61 30.36 -5.91
N ALA A 94 -9.35 29.34 -6.72
CA ALA A 94 -10.28 28.25 -7.01
C ALA A 94 -9.94 26.97 -6.22
N PRO A 95 -10.92 26.27 -5.62
CA PRO A 95 -10.66 25.01 -4.91
C PRO A 95 -10.24 23.91 -5.89
N VAL A 96 -9.12 23.23 -5.58
CA VAL A 96 -8.54 22.15 -6.40
C VAL A 96 -8.39 20.83 -5.67
N ALA A 97 -8.26 20.85 -4.34
CA ALA A 97 -8.20 19.66 -3.49
C ALA A 97 -8.76 19.95 -2.10
N ARG A 98 -9.12 18.89 -1.41
CA ARG A 98 -9.64 18.95 -0.03
C ARG A 98 -9.31 17.64 0.70
N GLU A 99 -9.57 17.62 2.02
CA GLU A 99 -9.46 16.40 2.80
C GLU A 99 -10.43 15.31 2.29
N GLU A 100 -9.90 14.09 2.14
CA GLU A 100 -10.68 12.92 1.70
C GLU A 100 -10.32 11.63 2.47
N ASN A 101 -9.11 11.53 3.03
CA ASN A 101 -8.56 10.25 3.51
C ASN A 101 -8.03 10.26 4.94
N HIS A 102 -7.85 11.42 5.57
CA HIS A 102 -7.27 11.61 6.92
C HIS A 102 -5.85 11.03 7.06
N TYR A 103 -5.04 11.04 5.99
CA TYR A 103 -3.68 10.50 6.03
C TYR A 103 -2.69 11.56 6.50
N LEU A 104 -1.68 11.12 7.26
CA LEU A 104 -0.62 12.03 7.72
C LEU A 104 0.25 12.57 6.57
N HIS A 105 0.39 11.80 5.49
CA HIS A 105 1.13 12.18 4.30
C HIS A 105 0.19 12.21 3.09
N GLN A 106 0.08 13.36 2.44
CA GLN A 106 -0.85 13.55 1.34
C GLN A 106 -0.19 14.34 0.21
N TYR A 107 -0.39 13.91 -1.03
CA TYR A 107 -0.04 14.69 -2.21
C TYR A 107 -1.29 15.28 -2.86
N ALA A 108 -1.34 16.60 -2.95
CA ALA A 108 -2.45 17.34 -3.58
C ALA A 108 -2.00 17.89 -4.95
N PRO A 109 -2.42 17.30 -6.08
CA PRO A 109 -2.07 17.79 -7.41
C PRO A 109 -2.80 19.09 -7.73
N ILE A 110 -2.14 19.97 -8.50
CA ILE A 110 -2.71 21.19 -9.08
C ILE A 110 -2.69 21.03 -10.61
N PRO A 111 -3.77 20.56 -11.24
CA PRO A 111 -3.76 20.10 -12.65
C PRO A 111 -3.33 21.15 -13.67
N GLU A 112 -3.69 22.41 -13.47
CA GLU A 112 -3.34 23.52 -14.36
C GLU A 112 -2.07 24.26 -13.94
N GLY A 113 -1.52 23.90 -12.75
CA GLY A 113 -0.49 24.68 -12.08
C GLY A 113 -1.01 26.01 -11.56
N ALA A 114 -0.32 26.60 -10.58
CA ALA A 114 -0.69 27.90 -10.03
C ALA A 114 0.56 28.67 -9.57
N GLN A 115 0.46 30.00 -9.51
CA GLN A 115 1.49 30.85 -8.89
C GLN A 115 1.12 31.22 -7.44
N ASN A 116 -0.19 31.30 -7.15
CA ASN A 116 -0.71 31.60 -5.82
C ASN A 116 -1.52 30.42 -5.33
N VAL A 117 -1.05 29.83 -4.24
CA VAL A 117 -1.67 28.67 -3.62
C VAL A 117 -2.00 28.99 -2.18
N SER A 118 -3.16 28.55 -1.71
CA SER A 118 -3.55 28.78 -0.31
C SER A 118 -4.12 27.51 0.30
N LEU A 119 -3.70 27.18 1.51
CA LEU A 119 -4.31 26.17 2.35
C LEU A 119 -5.29 26.87 3.29
N VAL A 120 -6.51 26.37 3.35
CA VAL A 120 -7.56 26.83 4.23
C VAL A 120 -7.85 25.76 5.26
N PHE A 121 -7.91 26.14 6.52
CA PHE A 121 -8.16 25.26 7.68
C PHE A 121 -9.49 25.64 8.36
N PRO A 122 -10.65 25.17 7.85
CA PRO A 122 -11.95 25.61 8.37
C PRO A 122 -12.13 25.32 9.87
N ASP A 123 -11.65 24.19 10.35
CA ASP A 123 -11.79 23.74 11.73
C ASP A 123 -10.50 23.82 12.55
N GLY A 124 -9.42 24.30 11.92
CA GLY A 124 -8.06 24.31 12.45
C GLY A 124 -7.35 22.98 12.17
N GLU A 125 -6.04 23.03 12.02
CA GLU A 125 -5.21 21.85 11.70
C GLU A 125 -3.80 21.96 12.29
N ALA A 126 -3.12 20.81 12.39
CA ALA A 126 -1.73 20.72 12.82
C ALA A 126 -0.85 20.25 11.66
N LEU A 127 -0.06 21.15 11.08
CA LEU A 127 0.80 20.87 9.92
C LEU A 127 2.25 20.79 10.36
N CYS A 128 2.96 19.69 10.04
CA CYS A 128 4.41 19.62 10.20
C CYS A 128 5.08 20.44 9.12
N TYR A 129 4.92 20.04 7.85
CA TYR A 129 5.48 20.80 6.75
C TYR A 129 4.71 20.61 5.44
N VAL A 130 4.97 21.51 4.50
CA VAL A 130 4.52 21.44 3.11
C VAL A 130 5.70 21.62 2.17
N LYS A 131 5.75 20.78 1.12
CA LYS A 131 6.66 20.93 -0.02
C LYS A 131 5.88 21.16 -1.29
N ALA A 132 6.39 21.99 -2.18
CA ALA A 132 5.81 22.20 -3.50
C ALA A 132 6.68 21.58 -4.59
N TYR A 133 6.04 21.15 -5.66
CA TYR A 133 6.70 20.49 -6.77
C TYR A 133 6.36 21.11 -8.11
N SER A 134 7.36 21.14 -9.01
CA SER A 134 7.20 21.48 -10.41
C SER A 134 6.47 20.35 -11.16
N ARG A 135 6.12 20.59 -12.43
CA ARG A 135 5.59 19.54 -13.30
C ARG A 135 6.66 18.49 -13.60
N GLY A 136 6.30 17.22 -13.47
CA GLY A 136 7.20 16.09 -13.79
C GLY A 136 6.83 14.82 -13.04
N LEU A 137 7.69 13.79 -13.13
CA LEU A 137 7.60 12.60 -12.32
C LEU A 137 8.01 12.95 -10.90
N LEU A 138 7.15 12.65 -9.95
CA LEU A 138 7.42 12.94 -8.54
C LEU A 138 8.61 12.15 -8.03
N PRO A 139 9.43 12.71 -7.14
CA PRO A 139 10.48 11.99 -6.42
C PRO A 139 9.90 10.81 -5.61
N GLU A 140 10.74 9.78 -5.38
CA GLU A 140 10.32 8.55 -4.68
C GLU A 140 9.83 8.81 -3.24
N GLU A 141 10.32 9.85 -2.60
CA GLU A 141 9.92 10.24 -1.24
C GLU A 141 8.52 10.86 -1.15
N VAL A 142 7.91 11.24 -2.27
CA VAL A 142 6.53 11.75 -2.29
C VAL A 142 5.56 10.59 -2.23
N GLN A 143 4.94 10.39 -1.09
CA GLN A 143 4.06 9.27 -0.82
C GLN A 143 2.64 9.55 -1.33
N ILE A 144 2.15 8.67 -2.19
CA ILE A 144 0.78 8.70 -2.69
C ILE A 144 0.10 7.42 -2.20
N TRP A 145 -0.46 7.50 -1.01
CA TRP A 145 -1.08 6.36 -0.36
C TRP A 145 -2.41 5.97 -0.99
N GLU A 146 -2.58 4.68 -1.18
CA GLU A 146 -3.87 4.07 -1.49
C GLU A 146 -4.64 3.80 -0.18
N PRO A 147 -5.97 3.77 -0.21
CA PRO A 147 -6.75 3.33 0.95
C PRO A 147 -6.34 1.92 1.40
N PRO A 148 -6.60 1.57 2.68
CA PRO A 148 -6.43 0.21 3.15
C PRO A 148 -7.06 -0.80 2.21
N CYS A 149 -6.41 -1.94 2.00
CA CYS A 149 -6.84 -2.97 1.05
C CYS A 149 -8.30 -3.40 1.28
N THR A 150 -9.02 -3.67 0.22
CA THR A 150 -10.29 -4.42 0.33
C THR A 150 -10.05 -5.93 0.44
N GLN A 151 -8.96 -6.41 -0.13
CA GLN A 151 -8.47 -7.79 -0.06
C GLN A 151 -6.94 -7.75 -0.10
N ALA A 152 -6.28 -8.38 0.85
CA ALA A 152 -4.84 -8.42 0.94
C ALA A 152 -4.27 -9.77 0.47
N ASP A 153 -3.28 -9.75 -0.40
CA ASP A 153 -2.50 -10.96 -0.67
C ASP A 153 -1.66 -11.32 0.54
N VAL A 154 -1.07 -10.30 1.20
CA VAL A 154 -0.28 -10.44 2.42
C VAL A 154 -0.77 -9.45 3.47
N LEU A 155 -0.96 -9.94 4.70
CA LEU A 155 -1.30 -9.15 5.87
C LEU A 155 -0.24 -9.36 6.94
N LEU A 156 0.38 -8.27 7.41
CA LEU A 156 1.38 -8.29 8.49
C LEU A 156 0.79 -7.70 9.76
N PHE A 157 1.17 -8.28 10.91
CA PHE A 157 0.82 -7.79 12.24
C PHE A 157 2.09 -7.47 13.07
N PRO A 158 2.83 -6.39 12.77
CA PRO A 158 3.89 -5.90 13.64
C PRO A 158 3.31 -5.37 14.97
N ALA A 159 4.06 -5.54 16.06
CA ALA A 159 3.67 -5.02 17.35
C ALA A 159 3.92 -3.52 17.45
N HIS A 160 5.09 -3.06 16.99
CA HIS A 160 5.53 -1.68 17.09
C HIS A 160 5.94 -1.11 15.72
N ALA A 161 6.06 0.20 15.65
CA ALA A 161 6.63 0.90 14.49
C ALA A 161 8.16 0.71 14.48
N ASP A 162 8.68 -0.05 13.57
CA ASP A 162 10.04 -0.52 13.21
C ASP A 162 10.12 -2.05 13.05
N ASP A 163 9.29 -2.82 13.73
CA ASP A 163 9.23 -4.28 13.62
C ASP A 163 8.99 -4.73 12.17
N GLU A 164 8.15 -3.98 11.43
CA GLU A 164 7.80 -4.27 10.05
C GLU A 164 9.01 -4.31 9.12
N ILE A 165 10.06 -3.57 9.47
CA ILE A 165 11.31 -3.55 8.71
C ILE A 165 12.35 -4.47 9.34
N LEU A 166 12.49 -4.44 10.67
CA LEU A 166 13.51 -5.21 11.40
C LEU A 166 13.32 -6.71 11.25
N PHE A 167 12.06 -7.19 11.25
CA PHE A 167 11.73 -8.62 11.26
C PHE A 167 11.01 -9.07 10.00
N PHE A 168 10.24 -8.21 9.35
CA PHE A 168 9.43 -8.54 8.18
C PHE A 168 9.89 -7.84 6.90
N GLY A 169 11.01 -7.10 6.91
CA GLY A 169 11.51 -6.34 5.76
C GLY A 169 11.75 -7.20 4.52
N GLY A 170 12.16 -8.46 4.68
CA GLY A 170 12.28 -9.41 3.58
C GLY A 170 10.94 -9.74 2.91
N VAL A 171 9.87 -9.88 3.70
CA VAL A 171 8.50 -10.08 3.20
C VAL A 171 8.02 -8.84 2.46
N LEU A 172 8.20 -7.64 3.02
CA LEU A 172 7.77 -6.39 2.40
C LEU A 172 8.49 -6.14 1.08
N ALA A 173 9.82 -6.22 1.05
CA ALA A 173 10.60 -5.98 -0.16
C ALA A 173 10.26 -6.98 -1.27
N GLU A 174 10.09 -8.27 -0.94
CA GLU A 174 9.78 -9.32 -1.94
C GLU A 174 8.34 -9.22 -2.43
N TYR A 175 7.35 -9.19 -1.51
CA TYR A 175 5.95 -9.35 -1.89
C TYR A 175 5.25 -8.02 -2.18
N ALA A 176 5.47 -6.98 -1.39
CA ALA A 176 4.90 -5.66 -1.68
C ALA A 176 5.69 -4.95 -2.79
N GLY A 177 7.00 -4.81 -2.63
CA GLY A 177 7.85 -4.05 -3.54
C GLY A 177 8.04 -4.75 -4.89
N GLU A 178 8.77 -5.89 -4.92
CA GLU A 178 9.15 -6.55 -6.16
C GLU A 178 7.97 -7.15 -6.91
N ARG A 179 7.06 -7.83 -6.19
CA ARG A 179 5.92 -8.52 -6.82
C ARG A 179 4.67 -7.66 -6.94
N GLY A 180 4.63 -6.49 -6.29
CA GLY A 180 3.48 -5.58 -6.30
C GLY A 180 2.20 -6.24 -5.79
N LEU A 181 2.31 -7.14 -4.80
CA LEU A 181 1.16 -7.79 -4.19
C LEU A 181 0.43 -6.81 -3.27
N SER A 182 -0.89 -6.98 -3.19
CA SER A 182 -1.74 -6.22 -2.28
C SER A 182 -1.35 -6.55 -0.83
N THR A 183 -0.58 -5.66 -0.21
CA THR A 183 -0.02 -5.85 1.13
C THR A 183 -0.63 -4.85 2.10
N GLN A 184 -1.22 -5.35 3.18
CA GLN A 184 -1.75 -4.56 4.28
C GLN A 184 -0.89 -4.77 5.52
N VAL A 185 -0.57 -3.68 6.21
CA VAL A 185 0.09 -3.74 7.51
C VAL A 185 -0.87 -3.21 8.58
N VAL A 186 -1.01 -3.96 9.67
CA VAL A 186 -1.85 -3.64 10.82
C VAL A 186 -0.97 -3.66 12.06
N TYR A 187 -0.69 -2.50 12.62
CA TYR A 187 0.10 -2.36 13.84
C TYR A 187 -0.75 -2.63 15.07
N PHE A 188 -0.17 -3.33 16.02
CA PHE A 188 -0.83 -3.61 17.29
C PHE A 188 -0.80 -2.38 18.20
N SER A 189 0.28 -1.62 18.19
CA SER A 189 0.39 -0.40 18.99
C SER A 189 0.18 0.85 18.15
N GLU A 190 -0.53 1.82 18.73
CA GLU A 190 -0.68 3.16 18.18
C GLU A 190 0.44 4.06 18.70
N TYR A 191 1.03 4.82 17.80
CA TYR A 191 2.04 5.84 18.11
C TYR A 191 1.54 7.23 17.77
N TYR A 192 2.19 8.22 18.34
CA TYR A 192 1.97 9.63 18.00
C TYR A 192 3.31 10.30 17.67
N GLY A 193 3.24 11.38 16.87
CA GLY A 193 4.40 12.17 16.51
C GLY A 193 5.35 11.49 15.53
N VAL A 194 6.64 11.73 15.68
CA VAL A 194 7.67 11.39 14.70
C VAL A 194 7.66 9.92 14.27
N ARG A 195 7.41 8.98 15.18
CA ARG A 195 7.39 7.54 14.85
C ARG A 195 6.30 7.13 13.85
N GLU A 196 5.17 7.84 13.80
CA GLU A 196 4.14 7.58 12.79
C GLU A 196 4.63 7.96 11.40
N HIS A 197 5.37 9.04 11.27
CA HIS A 197 5.98 9.45 10.01
C HIS A 197 7.09 8.51 9.57
N GLU A 198 7.97 8.13 10.49
CA GLU A 198 9.07 7.19 10.26
C GLU A 198 8.54 5.83 9.75
N LYS A 199 7.46 5.34 10.35
CA LYS A 199 6.75 4.13 9.93
C LYS A 199 6.23 4.24 8.48
N LEU A 200 5.58 5.35 8.14
CA LEU A 200 5.09 5.60 6.79
C LEU A 200 6.24 5.67 5.78
N ASP A 201 7.33 6.33 6.13
CA ASP A 201 8.53 6.42 5.29
C ASP A 201 9.17 5.04 5.07
N GLY A 202 9.28 4.22 6.12
CA GLY A 202 9.82 2.87 6.06
C GLY A 202 8.96 1.94 5.19
N LEU A 203 7.66 1.91 5.40
CA LEU A 203 6.71 1.13 4.60
C LEU A 203 6.76 1.54 3.13
N TRP A 204 6.73 2.85 2.85
CA TRP A 204 6.81 3.37 1.49
C TRP A 204 8.09 2.97 0.78
N ALA A 205 9.24 3.06 1.48
CA ALA A 205 10.54 2.65 0.98
C ALA A 205 10.63 1.15 0.67
N CYS A 206 9.87 0.30 1.38
CA CYS A 206 9.74 -1.14 1.10
C CYS A 206 8.68 -1.49 0.05
N GLY A 207 8.04 -0.50 -0.57
CA GLY A 207 7.08 -0.71 -1.66
C GLY A 207 5.64 -0.94 -1.22
N VAL A 208 5.29 -0.75 0.05
CA VAL A 208 3.90 -0.75 0.53
C VAL A 208 3.21 0.51 0.01
N ARG A 209 1.98 0.35 -0.48
CA ARG A 209 1.19 1.46 -1.04
C ARG A 209 -0.16 1.63 -0.36
N SER A 210 -0.67 0.58 0.30
CA SER A 210 -1.90 0.67 1.10
C SER A 210 -1.61 1.32 2.44
N TYR A 211 -2.37 2.33 2.82
CA TYR A 211 -2.21 3.02 4.10
C TYR A 211 -2.35 2.02 5.26
N PRO A 212 -1.43 2.03 6.23
CA PRO A 212 -1.47 1.09 7.35
C PRO A 212 -2.68 1.36 8.27
N VAL A 213 -3.02 0.36 9.07
CA VAL A 213 -4.05 0.45 10.12
C VAL A 213 -3.37 0.29 11.47
N ASN A 214 -3.71 1.13 12.44
CA ASN A 214 -3.27 0.99 13.82
C ASN A 214 -4.40 0.42 14.67
N ALA A 215 -4.08 -0.52 15.56
CA ALA A 215 -4.99 -0.88 16.63
C ALA A 215 -4.98 0.22 17.71
N PRO A 216 -6.08 0.38 18.47
CA PRO A 216 -6.17 1.43 19.47
C PRO A 216 -5.53 1.00 20.82
N PHE A 217 -4.36 0.35 20.76
CA PHE A 217 -3.65 -0.08 21.96
C PHE A 217 -2.39 0.76 22.14
N PRO A 218 -2.09 1.15 23.41
CA PRO A 218 -0.93 2.00 23.66
C PRO A 218 0.37 1.25 23.43
N ASP A 219 1.40 1.97 23.01
CA ASP A 219 2.75 1.44 22.99
C ASP A 219 3.34 1.47 24.41
N VAL A 220 3.24 0.34 25.06
CA VAL A 220 3.77 0.10 26.40
C VAL A 220 4.66 -1.14 26.39
N LYS A 221 5.65 -1.17 27.27
CA LYS A 221 6.61 -2.26 27.37
C LYS A 221 6.36 -3.07 28.63
N PRO A 222 5.56 -4.15 28.60
CA PRO A 222 5.41 -5.06 29.71
C PRO A 222 6.71 -5.84 29.93
N GLU A 223 7.00 -6.16 31.19
CA GLU A 223 8.19 -6.93 31.60
C GLU A 223 7.88 -8.42 31.81
N THR A 224 6.59 -8.78 31.93
CA THR A 224 6.13 -10.16 32.13
C THR A 224 4.90 -10.48 31.28
N PRO A 225 4.64 -11.78 31.00
CA PRO A 225 3.41 -12.19 30.30
C PRO A 225 2.12 -11.80 31.05
N GLU A 226 2.15 -11.80 32.37
CA GLU A 226 1.02 -11.42 33.23
C GLU A 226 0.74 -9.93 33.07
N GLU A 227 1.77 -9.09 33.15
CA GLU A 227 1.68 -7.64 32.95
C GLU A 227 1.17 -7.32 31.54
N ALA A 228 1.66 -8.02 30.50
CA ALA A 228 1.17 -7.83 29.13
C ALA A 228 -0.35 -8.08 29.04
N ARG A 229 -0.87 -9.11 29.71
CA ARG A 229 -2.31 -9.42 29.73
C ARG A 229 -3.13 -8.48 30.61
N GLU A 230 -2.51 -7.80 31.58
CA GLU A 230 -3.15 -6.78 32.40
C GLU A 230 -3.22 -5.42 31.69
N LEU A 231 -2.18 -5.06 30.93
CA LEU A 231 -2.09 -3.79 30.20
C LEU A 231 -2.95 -3.78 28.94
N PHE A 232 -3.15 -4.95 28.32
CA PHE A 232 -3.97 -5.08 27.13
C PHE A 232 -5.24 -5.88 27.42
N ASP A 233 -6.39 -5.37 27.05
CA ASP A 233 -7.64 -6.15 27.04
C ASP A 233 -7.54 -7.24 25.95
N VAL A 234 -7.22 -8.45 26.38
CA VAL A 234 -6.96 -9.61 25.51
C VAL A 234 -8.19 -9.96 24.66
N GLU A 235 -9.41 -9.80 25.20
CA GLU A 235 -10.64 -10.07 24.47
C GLU A 235 -10.85 -9.04 23.37
N GLN A 236 -10.68 -7.75 23.70
CA GLN A 236 -10.78 -6.65 22.71
C GLN A 236 -9.68 -6.78 21.67
N ALA A 237 -8.45 -7.11 22.05
CA ALA A 237 -7.34 -7.29 21.15
C ALA A 237 -7.58 -8.46 20.18
N THR A 238 -8.08 -9.61 20.70
CA THR A 238 -8.44 -10.75 19.83
C THR A 238 -9.56 -10.36 18.86
N ALA A 239 -10.61 -9.68 19.36
CA ALA A 239 -11.73 -9.21 18.54
C ALA A 239 -11.26 -8.30 17.39
N PHE A 240 -10.34 -7.38 17.70
CA PHE A 240 -9.73 -6.51 16.69
C PHE A 240 -9.00 -7.31 15.61
N LEU A 241 -8.12 -8.25 15.99
CA LEU A 241 -7.39 -9.05 15.01
C LEU A 241 -8.34 -9.92 14.16
N VAL A 242 -9.36 -10.54 14.77
CA VAL A 242 -10.39 -11.31 14.03
C VAL A 242 -11.11 -10.41 13.02
N GLU A 243 -11.45 -9.19 13.43
CA GLU A 243 -12.07 -8.20 12.53
C GLU A 243 -11.16 -7.89 11.34
N GLN A 244 -9.85 -7.63 11.56
CA GLN A 244 -8.94 -7.32 10.47
C GLN A 244 -8.76 -8.52 9.52
N LEU A 245 -8.70 -9.75 10.02
CA LEU A 245 -8.65 -10.95 9.18
C LEU A 245 -9.91 -11.08 8.30
N ARG A 246 -11.08 -10.81 8.84
CA ARG A 246 -12.36 -10.84 8.10
C ARG A 246 -12.48 -9.68 7.10
N ARG A 247 -12.05 -8.49 7.51
CA ARG A 247 -12.08 -7.27 6.69
C ARG A 247 -11.20 -7.39 5.46
N PHE A 248 -9.95 -7.78 5.65
CA PHE A 248 -8.95 -7.82 4.59
C PHE A 248 -8.86 -9.13 3.84
N ARG A 249 -9.45 -10.20 4.37
CA ARG A 249 -9.48 -11.54 3.74
C ARG A 249 -8.11 -11.97 3.21
N PRO A 250 -7.05 -11.94 4.05
CA PRO A 250 -5.69 -12.19 3.59
C PRO A 250 -5.51 -13.62 3.08
N GLN A 251 -4.69 -13.77 2.02
CA GLN A 251 -4.26 -15.09 1.59
C GLN A 251 -3.11 -15.61 2.45
N ILE A 252 -2.24 -14.69 2.86
CA ILE A 252 -1.09 -14.93 3.73
C ILE A 252 -1.18 -13.98 4.91
N VAL A 253 -0.97 -14.51 6.10
CA VAL A 253 -0.78 -13.73 7.33
C VAL A 253 0.60 -14.01 7.87
N VAL A 254 1.32 -12.96 8.28
CA VAL A 254 2.65 -13.04 8.88
C VAL A 254 2.63 -12.35 10.24
N GLY A 255 3.19 -13.00 11.24
CA GLY A 255 3.29 -12.49 12.61
C GLY A 255 4.61 -12.81 13.27
N HIS A 256 4.76 -12.28 14.48
CA HIS A 256 5.95 -12.43 15.32
C HIS A 256 6.27 -13.85 15.74
N ASP A 257 7.50 -14.05 16.20
CA ASP A 257 7.96 -15.23 16.88
C ASP A 257 7.10 -15.54 18.12
N VAL A 258 6.87 -16.81 18.38
CA VAL A 258 6.11 -17.28 19.55
C VAL A 258 6.80 -16.97 20.87
N ASP A 259 8.13 -16.92 20.87
CA ASP A 259 8.96 -16.58 22.00
C ASP A 259 9.29 -15.08 22.07
N GLY A 260 8.78 -14.32 21.09
CA GLY A 260 9.02 -12.90 20.88
C GLY A 260 10.47 -12.64 20.49
N GLU A 261 10.71 -11.85 19.46
CA GLU A 261 12.06 -11.44 19.11
C GLU A 261 12.72 -10.82 20.34
N TYR A 262 13.93 -11.25 20.66
CA TYR A 262 14.69 -10.90 21.90
C TYR A 262 13.89 -11.04 23.22
N GLY A 263 12.84 -11.87 23.23
CA GLY A 263 12.02 -12.12 24.40
C GLY A 263 11.02 -11.01 24.73
N HIS A 264 10.68 -10.13 23.79
CA HIS A 264 9.76 -9.01 24.01
C HIS A 264 8.33 -9.50 24.30
N GLU A 265 7.77 -9.10 25.45
CA GLU A 265 6.49 -9.63 25.92
C GLU A 265 5.30 -9.20 25.03
N THR A 266 5.33 -7.99 24.44
CA THR A 266 4.29 -7.57 23.48
C THR A 266 4.36 -8.41 22.22
N HIS A 267 5.54 -8.79 21.70
CA HIS A 267 5.66 -9.67 20.53
C HIS A 267 5.08 -11.05 20.81
N LYS A 268 5.39 -11.64 21.97
CA LYS A 268 4.79 -12.92 22.42
C LYS A 268 3.28 -12.84 22.49
N LEU A 269 2.76 -11.74 23.05
CA LEU A 269 1.33 -11.51 23.15
C LEU A 269 0.69 -11.39 21.76
N VAL A 270 1.24 -10.57 20.87
CA VAL A 270 0.73 -10.38 19.50
C VAL A 270 0.78 -11.67 18.70
N SER A 271 1.85 -12.47 18.83
CA SER A 271 1.96 -13.79 18.22
C SER A 271 0.86 -14.73 18.73
N TRP A 272 0.59 -14.74 20.04
CA TRP A 272 -0.46 -15.55 20.63
C TRP A 272 -1.85 -15.09 20.19
N LEU A 273 -2.12 -13.78 20.20
CA LEU A 273 -3.37 -13.16 19.74
C LEU A 273 -3.65 -13.51 18.27
N LEU A 274 -2.63 -13.41 17.41
CA LEU A 274 -2.76 -13.73 15.99
C LEU A 274 -3.15 -15.18 15.77
N ARG A 275 -2.49 -16.12 16.43
CA ARG A 275 -2.81 -17.56 16.34
C ARG A 275 -4.25 -17.85 16.81
N THR A 276 -4.67 -17.18 17.86
CA THR A 276 -6.05 -17.26 18.39
C THR A 276 -7.05 -16.68 17.39
N ALA A 277 -6.75 -15.50 16.85
CA ALA A 277 -7.62 -14.83 15.87
C ALA A 277 -7.78 -15.66 14.59
N VAL A 278 -6.71 -16.26 14.08
CA VAL A 278 -6.75 -17.16 12.90
C VAL A 278 -7.65 -18.38 13.16
N ALA A 279 -7.60 -18.95 14.38
CA ALA A 279 -8.45 -20.07 14.75
C ALA A 279 -9.94 -19.68 14.85
N CYS A 280 -10.25 -18.43 15.24
CA CYS A 280 -11.60 -17.92 15.42
C CYS A 280 -12.20 -17.30 14.16
N SER A 281 -11.40 -16.83 13.20
CA SER A 281 -11.86 -16.00 12.09
C SER A 281 -12.85 -16.70 11.15
N MET A 282 -12.88 -18.02 11.12
CA MET A 282 -13.82 -18.84 10.36
C MET A 282 -15.13 -19.15 11.11
N ASP A 283 -15.18 -19.01 12.43
CA ASP A 283 -16.37 -19.29 13.22
C ASP A 283 -17.28 -18.06 13.28
N GLU A 284 -18.50 -18.15 12.74
CA GLU A 284 -19.47 -17.05 12.76
C GLU A 284 -19.97 -16.69 14.17
N ASN A 285 -19.87 -17.62 15.12
CA ASN A 285 -20.29 -17.41 16.51
C ASN A 285 -19.19 -16.76 17.36
N ALA A 286 -17.92 -16.83 16.92
CA ALA A 286 -16.83 -16.09 17.52
C ALA A 286 -16.84 -14.65 16.98
N TYR A 287 -16.92 -13.65 17.86
CA TYR A 287 -16.96 -12.24 17.47
C TYR A 287 -18.03 -11.93 16.40
N PRO A 288 -19.32 -12.17 16.70
CA PRO A 288 -20.41 -12.16 15.72
C PRO A 288 -20.60 -10.79 15.04
N ASP A 289 -20.24 -9.68 15.69
CA ASP A 289 -20.38 -8.34 15.12
C ASP A 289 -19.53 -8.18 13.86
N SER A 290 -18.27 -8.56 13.90
CA SER A 290 -17.41 -8.52 12.71
C SER A 290 -17.81 -9.57 11.67
N ALA A 291 -18.34 -10.72 12.10
CA ALA A 291 -18.90 -11.72 11.17
C ALA A 291 -20.12 -11.17 10.41
N ALA A 292 -20.99 -10.43 11.09
CA ALA A 292 -22.15 -9.79 10.46
C ALA A 292 -21.77 -8.73 9.41
N VAL A 293 -20.68 -7.98 9.63
CA VAL A 293 -20.21 -6.92 8.73
C VAL A 293 -19.42 -7.47 7.56
N TYR A 294 -18.44 -8.34 7.82
CA TYR A 294 -17.44 -8.78 6.83
C TYR A 294 -17.63 -10.22 6.38
N GLY A 295 -18.47 -11.01 7.05
CA GLY A 295 -18.51 -12.47 6.91
C GLY A 295 -17.32 -13.13 7.60
N VAL A 296 -17.24 -14.46 7.51
CA VAL A 296 -16.13 -15.24 8.05
C VAL A 296 -15.01 -15.40 7.01
N TRP A 297 -13.79 -15.67 7.50
CA TRP A 297 -12.65 -15.90 6.63
C TRP A 297 -11.72 -16.97 7.20
N ASP A 298 -11.46 -18.01 6.40
CA ASP A 298 -10.44 -19.02 6.72
C ASP A 298 -9.13 -18.63 6.04
N VAL A 299 -8.13 -18.22 6.83
CA VAL A 299 -6.83 -17.75 6.32
C VAL A 299 -6.10 -18.92 5.65
N PRO A 300 -5.78 -18.82 4.33
CA PRO A 300 -5.14 -19.94 3.62
C PRO A 300 -3.77 -20.33 4.16
N LYS A 301 -2.94 -19.34 4.54
CA LYS A 301 -1.60 -19.58 5.10
C LYS A 301 -1.28 -18.59 6.21
N THR A 302 -0.71 -19.10 7.30
CA THR A 302 -0.20 -18.30 8.42
C THR A 302 1.28 -18.65 8.64
N TYR A 303 2.14 -17.65 8.59
CA TYR A 303 3.56 -17.76 8.89
C TYR A 303 3.89 -17.03 10.17
N LEU A 304 4.81 -17.59 10.93
CA LEU A 304 5.40 -16.94 12.10
C LEU A 304 6.89 -16.76 11.87
N HIS A 305 7.40 -15.63 12.30
CA HIS A 305 8.82 -15.34 12.28
C HIS A 305 9.56 -16.36 13.16
N LEU A 306 10.69 -16.86 12.70
CA LEU A 306 11.56 -17.83 13.38
C LEU A 306 10.88 -19.15 13.83
N TRP A 307 9.66 -19.44 13.37
CA TRP A 307 8.97 -20.69 13.68
C TRP A 307 9.71 -21.87 13.04
N ASP A 308 10.07 -22.87 13.85
CA ASP A 308 10.97 -23.98 13.46
C ASP A 308 10.27 -25.14 12.74
N GLU A 309 8.93 -25.23 12.80
CA GLU A 309 8.17 -26.23 12.05
C GLU A 309 7.84 -25.73 10.64
N ASN A 310 7.97 -26.66 9.66
CA ASN A 310 7.78 -26.33 8.24
C ASN A 310 8.49 -25.02 7.82
N PRO A 311 9.82 -24.92 8.07
CA PRO A 311 10.56 -23.69 7.86
C PRO A 311 10.65 -23.34 6.38
N ILE A 312 10.60 -22.06 6.10
CA ILE A 312 10.96 -21.49 4.80
C ILE A 312 11.99 -20.39 4.99
N ARG A 313 12.87 -20.23 4.01
CA ARG A 313 13.85 -19.15 3.99
C ARG A 313 13.72 -18.36 2.69
N LEU A 314 13.31 -17.09 2.81
CA LEU A 314 13.21 -16.20 1.67
C LEU A 314 14.58 -15.93 1.06
N ASN A 315 14.66 -15.84 -0.27
CA ASN A 315 15.90 -15.46 -0.95
C ASN A 315 16.08 -13.93 -0.92
N CYS A 316 16.48 -13.41 0.22
CA CYS A 316 16.67 -11.97 0.45
C CYS A 316 17.93 -11.39 -0.22
N ARG A 317 18.76 -12.23 -0.90
CA ARG A 317 20.01 -11.80 -1.57
C ARG A 317 19.93 -11.77 -3.10
N LYS A 318 18.76 -12.07 -3.69
CA LYS A 318 18.57 -11.88 -5.12
C LYS A 318 18.36 -10.39 -5.44
N PRO A 319 18.87 -9.88 -6.58
CA PRO A 319 18.54 -8.55 -7.05
C PRO A 319 17.04 -8.41 -7.32
N LEU A 320 16.46 -7.27 -6.92
CA LEU A 320 15.05 -6.92 -7.09
C LEU A 320 14.95 -5.74 -8.08
N ASP A 321 14.20 -5.94 -9.16
CA ASP A 321 14.07 -4.93 -10.23
C ASP A 321 13.36 -3.67 -9.73
N ALA A 322 12.35 -3.84 -8.85
CA ALA A 322 11.62 -2.72 -8.25
C ALA A 322 12.51 -1.79 -7.39
N PHE A 323 13.66 -2.29 -6.93
CA PHE A 323 14.61 -1.53 -6.11
C PHE A 323 15.91 -1.20 -6.86
N GLY A 324 15.86 -1.19 -8.20
CA GLY A 324 17.02 -0.85 -9.04
C GLY A 324 18.17 -1.85 -8.91
N GLY A 325 17.87 -3.11 -8.65
CA GLY A 325 18.84 -4.20 -8.52
C GLY A 325 19.39 -4.39 -7.10
N ARG A 326 18.91 -3.63 -6.10
CA ARG A 326 19.23 -3.91 -4.69
C ARG A 326 18.56 -5.22 -4.27
N THR A 327 19.17 -5.90 -3.31
CA THR A 327 18.60 -7.07 -2.66
C THR A 327 17.52 -6.68 -1.64
N ALA A 328 16.70 -7.63 -1.19
CA ALA A 328 15.71 -7.36 -0.15
C ALA A 328 16.38 -6.90 1.17
N VAL A 329 17.55 -7.45 1.52
CA VAL A 329 18.32 -6.99 2.68
C VAL A 329 18.72 -5.52 2.53
N GLU A 330 19.26 -5.12 1.36
CA GLU A 330 19.69 -3.74 1.10
C GLU A 330 18.49 -2.78 1.07
N ALA A 331 17.37 -3.19 0.46
CA ALA A 331 16.15 -2.39 0.42
C ALA A 331 15.56 -2.18 1.82
N ALA A 332 15.45 -3.24 2.61
CA ALA A 332 14.95 -3.17 3.99
C ALA A 332 15.92 -2.41 4.91
N ALA A 333 17.24 -2.59 4.77
CA ALA A 333 18.21 -1.82 5.53
C ALA A 333 18.12 -0.32 5.23
N LEU A 334 17.91 0.06 3.96
CA LEU A 334 17.67 1.45 3.58
C LEU A 334 16.36 1.98 4.16
N ALA A 335 15.30 1.18 4.16
CA ALA A 335 14.01 1.52 4.76
C ALA A 335 14.13 1.70 6.29
N TYR A 336 14.91 0.87 6.97
CA TYR A 336 15.15 1.02 8.41
C TYR A 336 15.86 2.34 8.76
N THR A 337 16.65 2.92 7.88
CA THR A 337 17.23 4.25 8.11
C THR A 337 16.19 5.35 8.26
N LYS A 338 14.94 5.11 7.86
CA LYS A 338 13.83 6.05 8.03
C LYS A 338 13.32 6.10 9.48
N HIS A 339 13.51 5.03 10.24
CA HIS A 339 13.23 4.98 11.68
C HIS A 339 14.35 5.68 12.48
N VAL A 340 14.49 6.98 12.26
CA VAL A 340 15.59 7.78 12.83
C VAL A 340 15.58 7.75 14.35
N SER A 341 14.38 7.81 14.96
CA SER A 341 14.21 7.76 16.41
C SER A 341 14.61 6.42 17.03
N GLN A 342 14.78 5.36 16.22
CA GLN A 342 15.11 4.00 16.65
C GLN A 342 16.55 3.59 16.37
N GLN A 343 17.36 4.45 15.76
CA GLN A 343 18.78 4.15 15.43
C GLN A 343 19.70 4.04 16.66
N TRP A 344 19.21 4.33 17.83
CA TRP A 344 19.97 4.16 19.09
C TRP A 344 20.04 2.71 19.56
N CYS A 345 19.16 1.82 19.09
CA CYS A 345 19.15 0.41 19.47
C CYS A 345 20.22 -0.38 18.69
N TRP A 346 20.53 -1.59 19.17
CA TRP A 346 21.54 -2.46 18.54
C TRP A 346 20.99 -3.33 17.41
N PHE A 347 19.69 -3.26 17.14
CA PHE A 347 19.06 -4.01 16.06
C PHE A 347 19.47 -3.49 14.70
N TYR A 348 19.54 -4.40 13.75
CA TYR A 348 19.86 -4.09 12.35
C TYR A 348 19.18 -5.10 11.43
N VAL A 349 18.90 -4.68 10.22
CA VAL A 349 18.30 -5.52 9.18
C VAL A 349 19.37 -6.46 8.61
N SER A 350 19.12 -7.77 8.69
CA SER A 350 20.00 -8.79 8.10
C SER A 350 19.21 -10.10 7.85
N ASP A 351 19.71 -10.90 6.91
CA ASP A 351 19.27 -12.28 6.72
C ASP A 351 20.25 -13.31 7.31
N ASP A 352 21.23 -12.86 8.10
CA ASP A 352 22.34 -13.68 8.60
C ASP A 352 22.64 -13.40 10.08
N TYR A 353 21.59 -13.40 10.91
CA TYR A 353 21.69 -13.34 12.38
C TYR A 353 20.41 -13.90 13.03
N GLU A 354 20.32 -13.91 14.35
CA GLU A 354 19.25 -14.56 15.10
C GLU A 354 17.82 -14.06 14.84
N TYR A 355 17.67 -12.78 14.42
CA TYR A 355 16.35 -12.19 14.04
C TYR A 355 16.31 -11.90 12.53
N SER A 356 16.60 -12.93 11.76
CA SER A 356 16.73 -12.86 10.30
C SER A 356 15.43 -12.50 9.59
N ILE A 357 15.44 -11.46 8.73
CA ILE A 357 14.30 -11.07 7.91
C ILE A 357 13.88 -12.13 6.87
N ALA A 358 14.60 -13.23 6.77
CA ALA A 358 14.40 -14.29 5.79
C ALA A 358 13.75 -15.55 6.36
N ASP A 359 13.79 -15.77 7.68
CA ASP A 359 13.46 -17.04 8.30
C ASP A 359 12.05 -17.03 8.91
N PHE A 360 11.18 -17.88 8.36
CA PHE A 360 9.80 -18.05 8.79
C PHE A 360 9.42 -19.53 8.80
N GLY A 361 8.36 -19.88 9.51
CA GLY A 361 7.76 -21.20 9.42
C GLY A 361 6.27 -21.14 9.10
N LEU A 362 5.80 -22.11 8.30
CA LEU A 362 4.38 -22.26 7.97
C LEU A 362 3.64 -22.87 9.17
N TYR A 363 3.08 -22.02 10.02
CA TYR A 363 2.34 -22.41 11.22
C TYR A 363 1.03 -23.13 10.88
N ARG A 364 0.29 -22.63 9.89
CA ARG A 364 -1.00 -23.20 9.46
C ARG A 364 -1.22 -23.04 7.97
N THR A 365 -1.81 -24.06 7.34
CA THR A 365 -2.24 -23.97 5.93
C THR A 365 -3.54 -24.72 5.68
N THR A 366 -4.35 -24.22 4.75
CA THR A 366 -5.54 -24.90 4.19
C THR A 366 -5.36 -25.27 2.72
N VAL A 367 -4.22 -24.90 2.12
CA VAL A 367 -3.92 -25.08 0.68
C VAL A 367 -2.76 -26.03 0.42
N GLY A 368 -2.31 -26.72 1.45
CA GLY A 368 -1.21 -27.69 1.39
C GLY A 368 0.13 -27.12 1.83
N PRO A 369 1.13 -27.98 2.10
CA PRO A 369 2.45 -27.59 2.53
C PRO A 369 3.21 -26.86 1.41
N ASP A 370 4.18 -26.05 1.81
CA ASP A 370 5.14 -25.48 0.88
C ASP A 370 6.19 -26.54 0.50
N THR A 371 6.61 -26.50 -0.76
CA THR A 371 7.70 -27.33 -1.28
C THR A 371 8.91 -26.50 -1.69
N GLY A 372 8.74 -25.18 -1.75
CA GLY A 372 9.77 -24.18 -2.01
C GLY A 372 9.81 -23.10 -0.91
N ASN A 373 10.56 -22.05 -1.17
CA ASN A 373 10.72 -20.92 -0.26
C ASN A 373 9.90 -19.70 -0.74
N ASP A 374 8.64 -19.92 -1.15
CA ASP A 374 7.71 -18.87 -1.61
C ASP A 374 6.38 -18.96 -0.84
N MET A 375 6.09 -17.94 -0.05
CA MET A 375 4.83 -17.87 0.69
C MET A 375 3.59 -17.93 -0.21
N MET A 376 3.71 -17.51 -1.49
CA MET A 376 2.61 -17.58 -2.47
C MET A 376 2.45 -18.94 -3.13
N GLU A 377 3.23 -19.94 -2.78
CA GLU A 377 3.07 -21.29 -3.32
C GLU A 377 1.63 -21.80 -3.06
N ASN A 378 1.02 -22.43 -4.05
CA ASN A 378 -0.39 -22.88 -4.06
C ASN A 378 -1.45 -21.75 -3.96
N LEU A 379 -1.06 -20.48 -4.06
CA LEU A 379 -1.95 -19.33 -4.05
C LEU A 379 -1.92 -18.58 -5.39
N THR A 380 -2.98 -17.86 -5.67
CA THR A 380 -3.09 -16.94 -6.82
C THR A 380 -3.45 -15.57 -6.29
N SER A 381 -2.64 -14.54 -6.59
CA SER A 381 -2.89 -13.19 -6.05
C SER A 381 -4.26 -12.65 -6.48
N TYR A 382 -4.86 -11.80 -5.67
CA TYR A 382 -6.13 -11.15 -5.97
C TYR A 382 -6.10 -10.35 -7.27
N ALA A 383 -4.96 -9.73 -7.59
CA ALA A 383 -4.77 -9.04 -8.86
C ALA A 383 -4.85 -10.03 -10.05
N GLN A 384 -4.21 -11.19 -9.94
CA GLN A 384 -4.27 -12.24 -10.94
C GLN A 384 -5.67 -12.85 -11.06
N GLN A 385 -6.36 -13.07 -9.92
CA GLN A 385 -7.76 -13.57 -9.92
C GLN A 385 -8.68 -12.59 -10.65
N ARG A 386 -8.64 -11.29 -10.31
CA ARG A 386 -9.43 -10.25 -10.99
C ARG A 386 -9.15 -10.20 -12.49
N GLN A 387 -7.89 -10.37 -12.88
CA GLN A 387 -7.49 -10.37 -14.27
C GLN A 387 -8.01 -11.61 -15.02
N GLN A 388 -7.93 -12.79 -14.42
CA GLN A 388 -8.51 -14.02 -14.97
C GLN A 388 -10.02 -13.90 -15.16
N GLU A 389 -10.72 -13.29 -14.21
CA GLU A 389 -12.16 -13.03 -14.32
C GLU A 389 -12.50 -12.06 -15.47
N ARG A 390 -11.73 -10.94 -15.58
CA ARG A 390 -11.89 -9.99 -16.70
C ARG A 390 -11.68 -10.69 -18.04
N LEU A 391 -10.67 -11.55 -18.12
CA LEU A 391 -10.39 -12.32 -19.32
C LEU A 391 -11.52 -13.29 -19.66
N LYS A 392 -12.04 -14.05 -18.66
CA LYS A 392 -13.20 -14.93 -18.84
C LYS A 392 -14.44 -14.16 -19.32
N LYS A 393 -14.69 -12.98 -18.73
CA LYS A 393 -15.80 -12.11 -19.16
C LYS A 393 -15.61 -11.62 -20.60
N ALA A 394 -14.40 -11.18 -20.98
CA ALA A 394 -14.08 -10.75 -22.33
C ALA A 394 -14.24 -11.89 -23.35
N GLN A 395 -13.72 -13.08 -23.05
CA GLN A 395 -13.89 -14.28 -23.87
C GLN A 395 -15.37 -14.64 -24.09
N LYS A 396 -16.17 -14.57 -23.01
CA LYS A 396 -17.63 -14.80 -23.08
C LYS A 396 -18.30 -13.78 -23.99
N MET A 397 -17.97 -12.48 -23.86
CA MET A 397 -18.50 -11.42 -24.75
C MET A 397 -18.11 -11.64 -26.21
N VAL A 398 -16.87 -11.97 -26.49
CA VAL A 398 -16.39 -12.29 -27.86
C VAL A 398 -17.15 -13.49 -28.43
N GLY A 399 -17.34 -14.56 -27.63
CA GLY A 399 -18.13 -15.72 -28.02
C GLY A 399 -19.58 -15.38 -28.37
N GLN A 400 -20.23 -14.53 -27.55
CA GLN A 400 -21.60 -14.03 -27.82
C GLN A 400 -21.69 -13.19 -29.08
N LEU A 401 -20.72 -12.28 -29.31
CA LEU A 401 -20.64 -11.45 -30.53
C LEU A 401 -20.43 -12.34 -31.77
N ARG A 402 -19.54 -13.31 -31.74
CA ARG A 402 -19.32 -14.27 -32.82
C ARG A 402 -20.61 -15.03 -33.15
N SER A 403 -21.27 -15.57 -32.14
CA SER A 403 -22.54 -16.27 -32.31
C SER A 403 -23.61 -15.38 -32.93
N ALA A 404 -23.73 -14.15 -32.47
CA ALA A 404 -24.70 -13.17 -32.97
C ALA A 404 -24.41 -12.72 -34.42
N LEU A 405 -23.14 -12.72 -34.84
CA LEU A 405 -22.69 -12.35 -36.19
C LEU A 405 -22.57 -13.56 -37.13
N GLY A 406 -22.75 -14.78 -36.65
CA GLY A 406 -22.60 -16.01 -37.47
C GLY A 406 -21.16 -16.29 -37.89
N VAL A 407 -20.16 -15.76 -37.17
CA VAL A 407 -18.72 -15.93 -37.48
C VAL A 407 -18.21 -17.22 -36.89
N VAL A 408 -17.65 -18.10 -37.71
CA VAL A 408 -17.02 -19.35 -37.27
C VAL A 408 -15.65 -19.03 -36.61
N PRO A 409 -15.31 -19.65 -35.47
CA PRO A 409 -14.00 -19.45 -34.83
C PRO A 409 -12.85 -19.76 -35.78
N ASN A 410 -11.83 -18.87 -35.84
CA ASN A 410 -10.60 -19.16 -36.57
C ASN A 410 -9.72 -20.12 -35.72
N PRO A 411 -9.44 -21.37 -36.17
CA PRO A 411 -8.67 -22.32 -35.40
C PRO A 411 -7.16 -21.99 -35.29
N GLU A 412 -6.67 -21.00 -36.08
CA GLU A 412 -5.26 -20.63 -36.13
C GLU A 412 -4.81 -19.65 -35.05
N LEU A 413 -5.74 -19.16 -34.21
CA LEU A 413 -5.36 -18.24 -33.12
C LEU A 413 -4.76 -19.04 -31.94
N PRO A 414 -3.51 -18.74 -31.56
CA PRO A 414 -2.89 -19.44 -30.45
C PRO A 414 -3.66 -19.22 -29.14
N PRO A 415 -3.72 -20.24 -28.26
CA PRO A 415 -4.31 -20.08 -26.95
C PRO A 415 -3.59 -18.97 -26.17
N LEU A 416 -4.34 -18.26 -25.30
CA LEU A 416 -3.75 -17.23 -24.43
C LEU A 416 -2.71 -17.86 -23.50
N PRO A 417 -1.56 -17.20 -23.32
CA PRO A 417 -0.51 -17.72 -22.46
C PRO A 417 -0.99 -17.87 -21.01
N THR A 418 -0.69 -19.01 -20.41
CA THR A 418 -1.19 -19.39 -19.07
C THR A 418 -0.50 -18.69 -17.91
N ARG A 419 0.65 -18.04 -18.14
CA ARG A 419 1.41 -17.29 -17.10
C ARG A 419 2.18 -16.10 -17.70
N PRO A 420 1.59 -14.92 -17.85
CA PRO A 420 2.31 -13.69 -18.19
C PRO A 420 2.48 -12.74 -17.00
N SER A 421 3.51 -11.88 -17.04
CA SER A 421 3.60 -10.71 -16.16
C SER A 421 2.38 -9.78 -16.37
N LEU A 422 1.97 -9.02 -15.35
CA LEU A 422 0.80 -8.13 -15.39
C LEU A 422 0.82 -7.17 -16.60
N LEU A 423 2.00 -6.66 -16.97
CA LEU A 423 2.18 -5.77 -18.12
C LEU A 423 2.05 -6.51 -19.46
N ALA A 424 2.58 -7.72 -19.55
CA ALA A 424 2.50 -8.56 -20.74
C ALA A 424 1.07 -9.05 -21.00
N LEU A 425 0.30 -9.30 -19.94
CA LEU A 425 -1.10 -9.76 -20.07
C LEU A 425 -2.03 -8.65 -20.56
N GLY A 426 -1.86 -7.40 -20.08
CA GLY A 426 -2.61 -6.25 -20.58
C GLY A 426 -2.39 -6.05 -22.09
N LYS A 427 -1.14 -6.08 -22.54
CA LYS A 427 -0.78 -6.02 -23.96
C LYS A 427 -1.31 -7.21 -24.77
N ASN A 428 -1.26 -8.42 -24.20
CA ASN A 428 -1.74 -9.63 -24.87
C ASN A 428 -3.26 -9.69 -25.00
N VAL A 429 -4.01 -9.23 -23.97
CA VAL A 429 -5.48 -9.13 -24.03
C VAL A 429 -5.89 -8.12 -25.10
N LEU A 430 -5.27 -6.94 -25.14
CA LEU A 430 -5.54 -5.93 -26.16
C LEU A 430 -5.18 -6.42 -27.57
N SER A 431 -4.04 -7.11 -27.74
CA SER A 431 -3.62 -7.70 -28.99
C SER A 431 -4.55 -8.83 -29.44
N TYR A 432 -5.02 -9.67 -28.50
CA TYR A 432 -5.98 -10.71 -28.77
C TYR A 432 -7.32 -10.12 -29.23
N LEU A 433 -7.87 -9.17 -28.48
CA LEU A 433 -9.11 -8.50 -28.84
C LEU A 433 -9.00 -7.76 -30.18
N ALA A 434 -7.87 -7.10 -30.45
CA ALA A 434 -7.62 -6.41 -31.73
C ALA A 434 -7.57 -7.40 -32.90
N ARG A 435 -6.87 -8.54 -32.77
CA ARG A 435 -6.81 -9.60 -33.80
C ARG A 435 -8.17 -10.22 -34.04
N GLU A 436 -8.95 -10.46 -32.97
CA GLU A 436 -10.31 -10.96 -33.07
C GLU A 436 -11.26 -9.99 -33.78
N CYS A 437 -11.14 -8.69 -33.46
CA CYS A 437 -11.94 -7.64 -34.13
C CYS A 437 -11.56 -7.50 -35.61
N LEU A 438 -10.26 -7.59 -35.97
CA LEU A 438 -9.79 -7.59 -37.34
C LEU A 438 -10.26 -8.83 -38.12
N GLY A 439 -10.24 -10.02 -37.48
CA GLY A 439 -10.79 -11.25 -38.06
C GLY A 439 -12.30 -11.15 -38.32
N ILE A 440 -13.06 -10.53 -37.42
CA ILE A 440 -14.49 -10.26 -37.59
C ILE A 440 -14.72 -9.26 -38.75
N ALA A 441 -13.91 -8.19 -38.85
CA ALA A 441 -14.01 -7.20 -39.91
C ALA A 441 -13.72 -7.80 -41.29
N SER A 442 -12.71 -8.71 -41.40
CA SER A 442 -12.39 -9.38 -42.67
C SER A 442 -13.43 -10.45 -43.08
N ALA A 443 -14.17 -11.04 -42.12
CA ALA A 443 -15.23 -12.01 -42.39
C ALA A 443 -16.58 -11.34 -42.79
N LEU A 444 -16.69 -10.03 -42.60
CA LEU A 444 -17.89 -9.23 -42.96
C LEU A 444 -17.74 -8.47 -44.31
N GLN A 445 -16.54 -8.53 -44.92
CA GLN A 445 -16.28 -8.12 -46.31
C GLN A 445 -16.49 -9.30 -47.27
#